data_851133ff1f1dfa5810005fea5ecc70fd
#
_entry.id   851133ff1f1dfa5810005fea5ecc70fd
#
_cell.length_a   1.000
_cell.length_b   1.000
_cell.length_c   1.000
_cell.angle_alpha   90.00
_cell.angle_beta   90.00
_cell.angle_gamma   90.00
#
_symmetry.space_group_name_H-M   'P 1'
#
loop_
_entity.id
_entity.type
_entity.pdbx_description
1 polymer ?
#
loop_
_entity_poly.entity_id
_entity_poly.type
_entity_poly.pdbx_seq_one_letter_code
_entity_poly.pdbx_strand_id
1 'polypeptide(L)'
;AKINTDLKGKDYERALVWKTSEGFSVRPYYRQENLESLTYLDTLPGEFPFVRGNKITGNDWLIRQNIFVTDFETANKKALEILGKGVTSLGFYFNNCENITKESLGVLLKDICLEAAEINLVCPDDSGKCAEIFAQYVSEGKWANENVVASASIDPIGTFILKGKLANDAFSQLKPVVEKAKVIPKFRVI
;
A
#
# COMPACT_ATOMS: atom_id res chain seq x y z
N ALA A 1 -21.33 -31.46 -28.13
CA ALA A 1 -21.26 -32.20 -29.42
C ALA A 1 -20.17 -31.62 -30.33
N LYS A 2 -20.22 -30.31 -30.70
CA LYS A 2 -19.26 -29.73 -31.67
C LYS A 2 -17.79 -29.85 -31.24
N ILE A 3 -17.46 -29.57 -30.00
CA ILE A 3 -16.09 -29.67 -29.46
C ILE A 3 -15.52 -31.08 -29.68
N ASN A 4 -16.29 -32.10 -29.40
CA ASN A 4 -15.83 -33.51 -29.58
C ASN A 4 -15.58 -33.83 -31.05
N THR A 5 -16.40 -33.26 -31.95
CA THR A 5 -16.20 -33.39 -33.41
C THR A 5 -14.91 -32.69 -33.84
N ASP A 6 -14.66 -31.48 -33.33
CA ASP A 6 -13.50 -30.68 -33.69
C ASP A 6 -12.20 -31.27 -33.11
N LEU A 7 -12.26 -31.92 -31.95
CA LEU A 7 -11.13 -32.62 -31.32
C LEU A 7 -10.69 -33.88 -32.07
N LYS A 8 -11.51 -34.43 -32.98
CA LYS A 8 -11.18 -35.62 -33.80
C LYS A 8 -10.67 -36.80 -32.97
N GLY A 9 -11.30 -37.04 -31.82
CA GLY A 9 -10.95 -38.15 -30.93
C GLY A 9 -9.81 -37.88 -29.94
N LYS A 10 -9.28 -36.65 -29.89
CA LYS A 10 -8.33 -36.27 -28.83
C LYS A 10 -9.07 -36.10 -27.51
N ASP A 11 -8.39 -36.46 -26.43
CA ASP A 11 -8.91 -36.28 -25.07
C ASP A 11 -9.08 -34.80 -24.75
N TYR A 12 -10.27 -34.43 -24.22
CA TYR A 12 -10.65 -33.05 -23.93
C TYR A 12 -9.76 -32.41 -22.84
N GLU A 13 -9.55 -33.16 -21.74
CA GLU A 13 -8.78 -32.64 -20.60
C GLU A 13 -7.32 -32.36 -20.98
N ARG A 14 -6.76 -33.25 -21.82
CA ARG A 14 -5.37 -33.09 -22.29
C ARG A 14 -5.20 -32.02 -23.35
N ALA A 15 -6.22 -31.79 -24.17
CA ALA A 15 -6.11 -30.89 -25.33
C ALA A 15 -6.51 -29.45 -25.03
N LEU A 16 -7.47 -29.25 -24.12
CA LEU A 16 -8.10 -27.93 -23.91
C LEU A 16 -8.03 -27.43 -22.47
N VAL A 17 -7.76 -28.28 -21.49
CA VAL A 17 -7.69 -27.83 -20.09
C VAL A 17 -6.26 -27.47 -19.73
N TRP A 18 -6.05 -26.26 -19.35
CA TRP A 18 -4.76 -25.79 -18.89
C TRP A 18 -4.54 -26.13 -17.43
N LYS A 19 -3.49 -26.91 -17.15
CA LYS A 19 -3.03 -27.20 -15.80
C LYS A 19 -1.99 -26.15 -15.41
N THR A 20 -2.32 -25.34 -14.39
CA THR A 20 -1.44 -24.29 -13.93
C THR A 20 -0.33 -24.85 -13.03
N SER A 21 0.76 -24.11 -12.87
CA SER A 21 1.85 -24.45 -11.93
C SER A 21 1.42 -24.42 -10.48
N GLU A 22 0.36 -23.64 -10.16
CA GLU A 22 -0.25 -23.50 -8.82
C GLU A 22 -1.13 -24.71 -8.44
N GLY A 23 -1.31 -25.70 -9.34
CA GLY A 23 -1.98 -26.97 -9.06
C GLY A 23 -3.50 -26.97 -9.31
N PHE A 24 -4.07 -25.95 -9.93
CA PHE A 24 -5.45 -25.98 -10.38
C PHE A 24 -5.59 -26.02 -11.90
N SER A 25 -6.77 -26.40 -12.39
CA SER A 25 -7.06 -26.54 -13.82
C SER A 25 -8.02 -25.46 -14.30
N VAL A 26 -7.68 -24.84 -15.44
CA VAL A 26 -8.50 -23.83 -16.08
C VAL A 26 -9.12 -24.42 -17.35
N ARG A 27 -10.45 -24.40 -17.41
CA ARG A 27 -11.21 -24.87 -18.56
C ARG A 27 -11.34 -23.77 -19.61
N PRO A 28 -11.50 -24.09 -20.90
CA PRO A 28 -11.65 -23.10 -21.96
C PRO A 28 -12.94 -22.30 -21.87
N TYR A 29 -13.97 -22.80 -21.14
CA TYR A 29 -15.21 -22.10 -20.84
C TYR A 29 -15.84 -22.67 -19.57
N TYR A 30 -16.70 -21.86 -18.96
CA TYR A 30 -17.50 -22.21 -17.80
C TYR A 30 -18.99 -21.94 -18.09
N ARG A 31 -19.89 -22.69 -17.40
CA ARG A 31 -21.35 -22.58 -17.52
C ARG A 31 -21.98 -22.33 -16.17
N GLN A 32 -23.30 -22.12 -16.16
CA GLN A 32 -24.09 -21.91 -14.94
C GLN A 32 -23.85 -23.01 -13.90
N GLU A 33 -23.81 -24.26 -14.31
CA GLU A 33 -23.52 -25.40 -13.44
C GLU A 33 -22.18 -25.32 -12.68
N ASN A 34 -21.24 -24.58 -13.20
CA ASN A 34 -19.93 -24.35 -12.54
C ASN A 34 -19.99 -23.27 -11.47
N LEU A 35 -21.07 -22.49 -11.44
CA LEU A 35 -21.27 -21.41 -10.48
C LEU A 35 -22.08 -21.87 -9.27
N GLU A 36 -22.83 -22.97 -9.36
CA GLU A 36 -23.77 -23.45 -8.32
C GLU A 36 -23.12 -23.68 -6.95
N SER A 37 -21.82 -24.02 -6.92
CA SER A 37 -21.08 -24.21 -5.67
C SER A 37 -20.52 -22.92 -5.06
N LEU A 38 -20.64 -21.78 -5.76
CA LEU A 38 -20.08 -20.51 -5.32
C LEU A 38 -21.10 -19.76 -4.47
N THR A 39 -20.76 -19.54 -3.21
CA THR A 39 -21.66 -18.92 -2.21
C THR A 39 -21.60 -17.38 -2.19
N TYR A 40 -20.76 -16.78 -3.01
CA TYR A 40 -20.46 -15.33 -2.99
C TYR A 40 -20.84 -14.61 -4.29
N LEU A 41 -21.65 -15.22 -5.15
CA LEU A 41 -22.02 -14.63 -6.45
C LEU A 41 -22.87 -13.36 -6.31
N ASP A 42 -23.69 -13.29 -5.27
CA ASP A 42 -24.55 -12.15 -4.99
C ASP A 42 -23.87 -11.05 -4.17
N THR A 43 -22.58 -11.24 -3.78
CA THR A 43 -21.82 -10.26 -3.00
C THR A 43 -21.54 -9.02 -3.84
N LEU A 44 -21.88 -7.85 -3.31
CA LEU A 44 -21.64 -6.57 -3.98
C LEU A 44 -20.19 -6.10 -3.77
N PRO A 45 -19.67 -5.19 -4.62
CA PRO A 45 -18.39 -4.54 -4.36
C PRO A 45 -18.36 -3.89 -2.97
N GLY A 46 -17.27 -4.05 -2.23
CA GLY A 46 -17.12 -3.52 -0.88
C GLY A 46 -17.75 -4.37 0.23
N GLU A 47 -18.42 -5.47 -0.08
CA GLU A 47 -18.95 -6.43 0.89
C GLU A 47 -18.01 -7.61 1.12
N PHE A 48 -17.98 -8.10 2.36
CA PHE A 48 -17.23 -9.32 2.69
C PHE A 48 -17.80 -10.53 1.92
N PRO A 49 -17.00 -11.41 1.35
CA PRO A 49 -15.54 -11.58 1.46
C PRO A 49 -14.70 -10.78 0.43
N PHE A 50 -15.17 -9.66 -0.08
CA PHE A 50 -14.48 -8.73 -0.98
C PHE A 50 -14.03 -9.32 -2.32
N VAL A 51 -14.73 -10.32 -2.82
CA VAL A 51 -14.42 -11.00 -4.11
C VAL A 51 -14.53 -10.08 -5.33
N ARG A 52 -15.25 -8.97 -5.19
CA ARG A 52 -15.42 -7.93 -6.21
C ARG A 52 -14.62 -6.66 -5.89
N GLY A 53 -13.68 -6.74 -4.95
CA GLY A 53 -12.90 -5.62 -4.48
C GLY A 53 -13.54 -4.89 -3.29
N ASN A 54 -12.78 -4.02 -2.68
CA ASN A 54 -13.13 -3.30 -1.45
C ASN A 54 -13.73 -1.91 -1.70
N LYS A 55 -13.88 -1.49 -2.96
CA LYS A 55 -14.43 -0.18 -3.33
C LYS A 55 -15.90 -0.33 -3.75
N ILE A 56 -16.79 0.43 -3.11
CA ILE A 56 -18.23 0.44 -3.40
C ILE A 56 -18.50 1.27 -4.66
N THR A 57 -17.85 2.42 -4.78
CA THR A 57 -18.03 3.37 -5.89
C THR A 57 -16.69 3.81 -6.44
N GLY A 58 -16.64 4.01 -7.75
CA GLY A 58 -15.44 4.49 -8.43
C GLY A 58 -14.32 3.46 -8.55
N ASN A 59 -13.36 3.79 -9.36
CA ASN A 59 -12.18 2.97 -9.60
C ASN A 59 -10.89 3.81 -9.52
N ASP A 60 -10.93 4.86 -8.71
CA ASP A 60 -9.81 5.76 -8.53
C ASP A 60 -8.66 5.06 -7.80
N TRP A 61 -7.47 5.23 -8.30
CA TRP A 61 -6.23 4.77 -7.67
C TRP A 61 -5.26 5.93 -7.51
N LEU A 62 -4.35 5.77 -6.56
CA LEU A 62 -3.28 6.74 -6.35
C LEU A 62 -2.10 6.42 -7.28
N ILE A 63 -1.55 7.46 -7.89
CA ILE A 63 -0.32 7.36 -8.69
C ILE A 63 0.84 7.72 -7.75
N ARG A 64 1.62 6.70 -7.38
CA ARG A 64 2.74 6.86 -6.44
C ARG A 64 4.06 7.00 -7.17
N GLN A 65 4.88 7.96 -6.71
CA GLN A 65 6.29 8.03 -7.07
C GLN A 65 7.16 8.10 -5.83
N ASN A 66 8.24 7.31 -5.83
CA ASN A 66 9.22 7.26 -4.77
C ASN A 66 10.33 8.30 -5.00
N ILE A 67 10.73 8.96 -3.92
CA ILE A 67 11.81 9.96 -3.89
C ILE A 67 12.80 9.51 -2.81
N PHE A 68 14.06 9.28 -3.21
CA PHE A 68 15.13 9.01 -2.27
C PHE A 68 15.65 10.34 -1.72
N VAL A 69 15.50 10.52 -0.40
CA VAL A 69 15.81 11.77 0.29
C VAL A 69 17.28 11.77 0.67
N THR A 70 18.09 12.42 -0.14
CA THR A 70 19.50 12.72 0.17
C THR A 70 19.64 14.12 0.75
N ASP A 71 18.77 15.02 0.36
CA ASP A 71 18.66 16.41 0.80
C ASP A 71 17.16 16.80 0.79
N PHE A 72 16.71 17.46 1.86
CA PHE A 72 15.29 17.78 2.06
C PHE A 72 14.77 18.82 1.07
N GLU A 73 15.56 19.84 0.72
CA GLU A 73 15.14 20.87 -0.24
C GLU A 73 15.03 20.31 -1.64
N THR A 74 16.02 19.50 -2.06
CA THR A 74 16.05 18.87 -3.39
C THR A 74 14.87 17.88 -3.52
N ALA A 75 14.60 17.10 -2.47
CA ALA A 75 13.47 16.17 -2.43
C ALA A 75 12.13 16.92 -2.49
N ASN A 76 11.98 18.04 -1.80
CA ASN A 76 10.80 18.91 -1.88
C ASN A 76 10.57 19.44 -3.29
N LYS A 77 11.60 20.01 -3.92
CA LYS A 77 11.51 20.49 -5.33
C LYS A 77 11.04 19.38 -6.26
N LYS A 78 11.61 18.17 -6.10
CA LYS A 78 11.19 17.00 -6.89
C LYS A 78 9.75 16.62 -6.62
N ALA A 79 9.33 16.61 -5.35
CA ALA A 79 7.95 16.31 -4.97
C ALA A 79 6.94 17.29 -5.61
N LEU A 80 7.20 18.58 -5.55
CA LEU A 80 6.35 19.61 -6.16
C LEU A 80 6.29 19.47 -7.68
N GLU A 81 7.43 19.18 -8.33
CA GLU A 81 7.48 18.92 -9.77
C GLU A 81 6.57 17.77 -10.19
N ILE A 82 6.66 16.63 -9.51
CA ILE A 82 5.89 15.43 -9.89
C ILE A 82 4.42 15.52 -9.51
N LEU A 83 4.07 16.21 -8.41
CA LEU A 83 2.68 16.53 -8.09
C LEU A 83 2.05 17.38 -9.20
N GLY A 84 2.78 18.37 -9.74
CA GLY A 84 2.33 19.16 -10.89
C GLY A 84 2.17 18.34 -12.19
N LYS A 85 2.71 17.11 -12.25
CA LYS A 85 2.58 16.16 -13.37
C LYS A 85 1.53 15.08 -13.14
N GLY A 86 0.74 15.17 -12.05
CA GLY A 86 -0.38 14.27 -11.79
C GLY A 86 -0.07 13.11 -10.83
N VAL A 87 1.08 13.10 -10.18
CA VAL A 87 1.34 12.20 -9.04
C VAL A 87 0.43 12.59 -7.88
N THR A 88 -0.16 11.64 -7.21
CA THR A 88 -1.09 11.84 -6.09
C THR A 88 -0.64 11.17 -4.79
N SER A 89 0.46 10.42 -4.83
CA SER A 89 1.05 9.74 -3.68
C SER A 89 2.57 9.85 -3.72
N LEU A 90 3.16 10.37 -2.65
CA LEU A 90 4.60 10.55 -2.52
C LEU A 90 5.18 9.48 -1.57
N GLY A 91 6.20 8.76 -2.00
CA GLY A 91 6.98 7.87 -1.15
C GLY A 91 8.35 8.48 -0.85
N PHE A 92 8.59 8.93 0.39
CA PHE A 92 9.89 9.43 0.81
C PHE A 92 10.72 8.32 1.45
N TYR A 93 11.83 7.98 0.81
CA TYR A 93 12.77 6.96 1.24
C TYR A 93 13.99 7.63 1.85
N PHE A 94 14.17 7.47 3.14
CA PHE A 94 15.30 8.02 3.88
C PHE A 94 16.42 6.98 4.00
N ASN A 95 17.67 7.42 3.83
CA ASN A 95 18.84 6.55 4.03
C ASN A 95 19.06 6.24 5.51
N ASN A 96 18.82 7.24 6.38
CA ASN A 96 18.78 7.10 7.83
C ASN A 96 17.77 8.07 8.43
N CYS A 97 17.38 7.85 9.68
CA CYS A 97 16.38 8.66 10.37
C CYS A 97 16.99 9.69 11.34
N GLU A 98 18.31 9.75 11.49
CA GLU A 98 18.97 10.60 12.48
C GLU A 98 18.67 12.09 12.29
N ASN A 99 18.61 12.53 11.02
CA ASN A 99 18.38 13.92 10.64
C ASN A 99 16.91 14.27 10.44
N ILE A 100 15.98 13.33 10.73
CA ILE A 100 14.54 13.61 10.64
C ILE A 100 14.13 14.32 11.91
N THR A 101 13.79 15.59 11.76
CA THR A 101 13.22 16.45 12.77
C THR A 101 11.95 17.11 12.25
N LYS A 102 11.21 17.80 13.11
CA LYS A 102 10.02 18.55 12.69
C LYS A 102 10.39 19.65 11.68
N GLU A 103 11.53 20.30 11.89
CA GLU A 103 12.05 21.35 11.00
C GLU A 103 12.42 20.80 9.64
N SER A 104 13.13 19.66 9.58
CA SER A 104 13.50 19.03 8.31
C SER A 104 12.28 18.51 7.54
N LEU A 105 11.27 17.97 8.24
CA LEU A 105 9.97 17.65 7.62
C LEU A 105 9.27 18.91 7.11
N GLY A 106 9.37 20.03 7.83
CA GLY A 106 8.84 21.33 7.39
C GLY A 106 9.47 21.80 6.07
N VAL A 107 10.77 21.55 5.86
CA VAL A 107 11.44 21.81 4.58
C VAL A 107 10.97 20.84 3.50
N LEU A 108 10.95 19.52 3.80
CA LEU A 108 10.55 18.49 2.85
C LEU A 108 9.12 18.65 2.35
N LEU A 109 8.20 19.01 3.24
CA LEU A 109 6.77 19.09 2.96
C LEU A 109 6.28 20.53 2.67
N LYS A 110 7.23 21.48 2.53
CA LYS A 110 6.91 22.85 2.21
C LYS A 110 6.07 22.94 0.93
N ASP A 111 4.97 23.70 1.00
CA ASP A 111 4.04 23.96 -0.11
C ASP A 111 3.32 22.70 -0.66
N ILE A 112 3.45 21.55 -0.01
CA ILE A 112 2.69 20.33 -0.31
C ILE A 112 1.37 20.37 0.47
N CYS A 113 0.26 20.21 -0.24
CA CYS A 113 -1.06 20.06 0.38
C CYS A 113 -1.23 18.60 0.86
N LEU A 114 -1.06 18.38 2.18
CA LEU A 114 -1.13 17.02 2.77
C LEU A 114 -2.53 16.42 2.75
N GLU A 115 -3.57 17.22 2.53
CA GLU A 115 -4.96 16.76 2.39
C GLU A 115 -5.25 16.26 0.96
N ALA A 116 -4.41 16.62 -0.01
CA ALA A 116 -4.57 16.26 -1.41
C ALA A 116 -3.56 15.20 -1.90
N ALA A 117 -2.41 15.09 -1.26
CA ALA A 117 -1.35 14.15 -1.62
C ALA A 117 -1.11 13.15 -0.48
N GLU A 118 -1.19 11.86 -0.79
CA GLU A 118 -0.82 10.82 0.17
C GLU A 118 0.70 10.85 0.44
N ILE A 119 1.09 10.77 1.71
CA ILE A 119 2.49 10.79 2.14
C ILE A 119 2.88 9.43 2.72
N ASN A 120 3.95 8.85 2.20
CA ASN A 120 4.46 7.57 2.67
C ASN A 120 5.92 7.72 3.06
N LEU A 121 6.24 7.35 4.30
CA LEU A 121 7.55 7.50 4.89
C LEU A 121 8.19 6.12 5.05
N VAL A 122 9.36 5.94 4.46
CA VAL A 122 10.13 4.70 4.54
C VAL A 122 11.49 5.01 5.12
N CYS A 123 11.72 4.56 6.34
CA CYS A 123 12.96 4.77 7.07
C CYS A 123 13.47 3.42 7.60
N PRO A 124 14.64 2.93 7.15
CA PRO A 124 15.07 1.56 7.43
C PRO A 124 15.38 1.28 8.89
N ASP A 125 15.88 2.26 9.64
CA ASP A 125 16.47 2.03 10.96
C ASP A 125 15.60 2.49 12.13
N ASP A 126 14.76 3.51 11.95
CA ASP A 126 13.88 4.07 13.00
C ASP A 126 12.60 4.67 12.42
N SER A 127 11.82 3.83 11.78
CA SER A 127 10.53 4.25 11.20
C SER A 127 9.55 4.72 12.26
N GLY A 128 9.66 4.23 13.50
CA GLY A 128 8.83 4.63 14.62
C GLY A 128 9.01 6.11 14.96
N LYS A 129 10.25 6.56 15.11
CA LYS A 129 10.57 7.96 15.35
C LYS A 129 10.10 8.86 14.22
N CYS A 130 10.30 8.41 12.96
CA CYS A 130 9.83 9.16 11.80
C CYS A 130 8.30 9.32 11.82
N ALA A 131 7.55 8.26 12.13
CA ALA A 131 6.10 8.30 12.26
C ALA A 131 5.64 9.27 13.37
N GLU A 132 6.30 9.24 14.54
CA GLU A 132 5.99 10.15 15.65
C GLU A 132 6.20 11.62 15.28
N ILE A 133 7.36 11.94 14.65
CA ILE A 133 7.67 13.30 14.23
C ILE A 133 6.67 13.78 13.18
N PHE A 134 6.30 12.91 12.24
CA PHE A 134 5.29 13.26 11.23
C PHE A 134 3.92 13.51 11.87
N ALA A 135 3.48 12.64 12.79
CA ALA A 135 2.21 12.82 13.50
C ALA A 135 2.19 14.14 14.27
N GLN A 136 3.28 14.49 14.94
CA GLN A 136 3.44 15.77 15.61
C GLN A 136 3.40 16.95 14.62
N TYR A 137 4.14 16.87 13.52
CA TYR A 137 4.18 17.90 12.48
C TYR A 137 2.79 18.19 11.92
N VAL A 138 1.99 17.16 11.64
CA VAL A 138 0.63 17.33 11.12
C VAL A 138 -0.30 17.91 12.19
N SER A 139 -0.28 17.37 13.42
CA SER A 139 -1.19 17.79 14.49
C SER A 139 -0.97 19.24 14.95
N GLU A 140 0.24 19.75 14.84
CA GLU A 140 0.58 21.16 15.14
C GLU A 140 0.47 22.07 13.91
N GLY A 141 0.20 21.50 12.74
CA GLY A 141 0.08 22.22 11.49
C GLY A 141 -1.32 22.79 11.25
N LYS A 142 -1.55 23.22 10.01
CA LYS A 142 -2.81 23.87 9.58
C LYS A 142 -3.81 22.93 8.91
N TRP A 143 -3.48 21.65 8.82
CA TRP A 143 -4.28 20.65 8.07
C TRP A 143 -5.39 20.07 8.94
N ALA A 144 -6.49 19.67 8.32
CA ALA A 144 -7.50 18.84 8.96
C ALA A 144 -6.98 17.40 9.04
N ASN A 145 -6.65 16.93 10.25
CA ASN A 145 -6.01 15.63 10.48
C ASN A 145 -6.80 14.47 9.86
N GLU A 146 -8.12 14.55 9.83
CA GLU A 146 -9.01 13.56 9.24
C GLU A 146 -8.89 13.45 7.70
N ASN A 147 -8.33 14.46 7.04
CA ASN A 147 -8.13 14.47 5.60
C ASN A 147 -6.73 14.02 5.18
N VAL A 148 -5.76 14.06 6.09
CA VAL A 148 -4.40 13.62 5.81
C VAL A 148 -4.32 12.11 5.69
N VAL A 149 -3.86 11.63 4.54
CA VAL A 149 -3.62 10.21 4.27
C VAL A 149 -2.13 9.95 4.26
N ALA A 150 -1.65 9.09 5.13
CA ALA A 150 -0.23 8.80 5.21
C ALA A 150 0.06 7.35 5.62
N SER A 151 1.31 6.93 5.43
CA SER A 151 1.84 5.69 6.00
C SER A 151 3.28 5.86 6.45
N ALA A 152 3.67 5.08 7.46
CA ALA A 152 5.07 4.88 7.83
C ALA A 152 5.34 3.37 7.87
N SER A 153 6.40 2.95 7.16
CA SER A 153 6.76 1.53 7.09
C SER A 153 7.56 1.13 8.32
N ILE A 154 6.91 0.42 9.25
CA ILE A 154 7.54 -0.18 10.42
C ILE A 154 7.39 -1.69 10.29
N ASP A 155 8.43 -2.35 9.79
CA ASP A 155 8.41 -3.79 9.52
C ASP A 155 9.53 -4.52 10.27
N PRO A 156 9.29 -4.89 11.54
CA PRO A 156 10.26 -5.66 12.32
C PRO A 156 10.45 -7.09 11.79
N ILE A 157 9.43 -7.67 11.16
CA ILE A 157 9.51 -9.02 10.59
C ILE A 157 10.36 -9.01 9.32
N GLY A 158 10.11 -8.09 8.39
CA GLY A 158 10.92 -7.92 7.19
C GLY A 158 12.37 -7.56 7.54
N THR A 159 12.58 -6.70 8.53
CA THR A 159 13.92 -6.40 9.06
C THR A 159 14.62 -7.64 9.59
N PHE A 160 13.89 -8.51 10.32
CA PHE A 160 14.42 -9.79 10.79
C PHE A 160 14.81 -10.72 9.64
N ILE A 161 13.96 -10.83 8.63
CA ILE A 161 14.24 -11.66 7.44
C ILE A 161 15.50 -11.17 6.70
N LEU A 162 15.65 -9.84 6.54
CA LEU A 162 16.77 -9.25 5.81
C LEU A 162 18.08 -9.25 6.60
N LYS A 163 18.01 -8.96 7.90
CA LYS A 163 19.22 -8.79 8.76
C LYS A 163 19.55 -10.01 9.61
N GLY A 164 18.66 -11.02 9.67
CA GLY A 164 18.81 -12.22 10.50
C GLY A 164 18.73 -11.96 12.01
N LYS A 165 18.36 -10.74 12.43
CA LYS A 165 18.28 -10.33 13.84
C LYS A 165 17.02 -9.54 14.09
N LEU A 166 16.27 -9.92 15.14
CA LEU A 166 15.15 -9.16 15.66
C LEU A 166 15.61 -8.41 16.90
N ALA A 167 15.33 -7.10 16.96
CA ALA A 167 15.59 -6.34 18.19
C ALA A 167 14.65 -6.86 19.31
N ASN A 168 15.17 -6.97 20.54
CA ASN A 168 14.42 -7.53 21.67
C ASN A 168 13.12 -6.76 21.98
N ASP A 169 13.07 -5.49 21.63
CA ASP A 169 11.96 -4.57 21.88
C ASP A 169 11.18 -4.17 20.60
N ALA A 170 11.48 -4.82 19.46
CA ALA A 170 10.93 -4.45 18.16
C ALA A 170 9.40 -4.30 18.13
N PHE A 171 8.68 -5.18 18.83
CA PHE A 171 7.22 -5.12 18.91
C PHE A 171 6.71 -4.20 20.02
N SER A 172 7.45 -4.05 21.12
CA SER A 172 7.04 -3.18 22.22
C SER A 172 7.09 -1.70 21.85
N GLN A 173 7.97 -1.34 20.92
CA GLN A 173 8.06 0.03 20.39
C GLN A 173 6.89 0.40 19.46
N LEU A 174 6.17 -0.57 18.90
CA LEU A 174 5.05 -0.30 17.98
C LEU A 174 3.86 0.37 18.70
N LYS A 175 3.54 -0.08 19.90
CA LYS A 175 2.37 0.43 20.64
C LYS A 175 2.39 1.96 20.84
N PRO A 176 3.45 2.58 21.39
CA PRO A 176 3.50 4.01 21.57
C PRO A 176 3.44 4.78 20.24
N VAL A 177 4.03 4.25 19.16
CA VAL A 177 3.95 4.87 17.83
C VAL A 177 2.52 4.86 17.31
N VAL A 178 1.82 3.73 17.40
CA VAL A 178 0.42 3.61 16.99
C VAL A 178 -0.47 4.56 17.79
N GLU A 179 -0.25 4.68 19.10
CA GLU A 179 -1.03 5.62 19.94
C GLU A 179 -0.83 7.08 19.52
N LYS A 180 0.41 7.49 19.19
CA LYS A 180 0.69 8.82 18.69
C LYS A 180 0.14 9.06 17.28
N ALA A 181 0.17 8.03 16.43
CA ALA A 181 -0.36 8.11 15.06
C ALA A 181 -1.89 8.28 15.00
N LYS A 182 -2.63 7.88 16.03
CA LYS A 182 -4.11 8.01 16.11
C LYS A 182 -4.64 9.43 15.94
N VAL A 183 -3.81 10.45 16.15
CA VAL A 183 -4.22 11.86 15.92
C VAL A 183 -4.54 12.12 14.44
N ILE A 184 -4.07 11.24 13.55
CA ILE A 184 -4.34 11.25 12.11
C ILE A 184 -5.09 9.96 11.76
N PRO A 185 -6.43 9.96 11.64
CA PRO A 185 -7.22 8.73 11.52
C PRO A 185 -6.88 7.86 10.31
N LYS A 186 -6.29 8.44 9.26
CA LYS A 186 -5.89 7.74 8.04
C LYS A 186 -4.37 7.51 7.94
N PHE A 187 -3.66 7.61 9.06
CA PHE A 187 -2.24 7.31 9.13
C PHE A 187 -2.02 5.82 9.43
N ARG A 188 -1.51 5.10 8.48
CA ARG A 188 -1.19 3.68 8.58
C ARG A 188 0.25 3.51 9.04
N VAL A 189 0.42 2.87 10.18
CA VAL A 189 1.72 2.52 10.75
C VAL A 189 1.86 1.00 10.64
N ILE A 190 2.61 0.55 9.64
CA ILE A 190 2.74 -0.87 9.27
C ILE A 190 4.22 -1.17 9.06
#